data_019aab4dffd59fa18778f5e75d2d044c
#
_entry.id   019aab4dffd59fa18778f5e75d2d044c
#
_cell.length_a   1.000
_cell.length_b   1.000
_cell.length_c   1.000
_cell.angle_alpha   90.00
_cell.angle_beta   90.00
_cell.angle_gamma   90.00
#
_symmetry.space_group_name_H-M   'P 1'
#
loop_
_entity.id
_entity.type
_entity.pdbx_description
1 polymer ?
#
loop_
_entity_poly.entity_id
_entity_poly.type
_entity_poly.pdbx_seq_one_letter_code
_entity_poly.pdbx_strand_id
1 'polypeptide(L)'
;VVFDLGVSSMQLDQANRGFSFSKEGPLDMRMSQKGSMAADLINFASEKTLSDILYFFGEERASRRIAKAIVARREKELFVTTTDLAKLIETVLPRSKPGQSHPATRSFQAIRIAVNKEYKELFDGLFSAEKVLSSGGYLVLVTFHSIEDRIVKRFIQARTGKLHSTSRYMPGTDDIEAQFTKVTRKAVKPSIDEISINPRSRSAKLRIAKRTNIKPGQSLDLEELNVPIVGGY
;
A
#
# COMPACT_ATOMS: atom_id res chain seq x y z
N VAL A 1 -19.74 1.54 3.88
CA VAL A 1 -18.38 1.97 4.26
C VAL A 1 -17.55 2.14 3.00
N VAL A 2 -16.82 3.26 2.91
CA VAL A 2 -15.93 3.57 1.77
C VAL A 2 -14.51 3.74 2.29
N PHE A 3 -13.54 3.09 1.65
CA PHE A 3 -12.12 3.30 1.83
C PHE A 3 -11.56 3.92 0.56
N ASP A 4 -11.04 5.13 0.65
CA ASP A 4 -10.21 5.77 -0.38
C ASP A 4 -8.77 5.75 0.14
N LEU A 5 -7.99 4.75 -0.33
CA LEU A 5 -6.69 4.44 0.27
C LEU A 5 -5.57 5.34 -0.28
N GLY A 6 -4.49 5.41 0.46
CA GLY A 6 -3.29 6.17 0.11
C GLY A 6 -3.32 7.61 0.59
N VAL A 7 -2.69 8.51 -0.16
CA VAL A 7 -2.49 9.91 0.21
C VAL A 7 -3.40 10.86 -0.56
N SER A 8 -3.82 11.93 0.10
CA SER A 8 -4.58 13.00 -0.56
C SER A 8 -3.69 13.85 -1.46
N SER A 9 -4.31 14.51 -2.46
CA SER A 9 -3.61 15.47 -3.31
C SER A 9 -2.94 16.59 -2.49
N MET A 10 -3.58 17.06 -1.43
CA MET A 10 -3.01 18.09 -0.54
C MET A 10 -1.69 17.63 0.09
N GLN A 11 -1.61 16.37 0.55
CA GLN A 11 -0.37 15.84 1.14
C GLN A 11 0.77 15.77 0.12
N LEU A 12 0.47 15.47 -1.15
CA LEU A 12 1.46 15.44 -2.23
C LEU A 12 1.89 16.83 -2.68
N ASP A 13 1.00 17.81 -2.67
CA ASP A 13 1.23 19.15 -3.18
C ASP A 13 1.93 20.06 -2.17
N GLN A 14 1.77 19.77 -0.87
CA GLN A 14 2.42 20.49 0.22
C GLN A 14 3.84 19.96 0.49
N ALA A 15 4.85 20.69 0.04
CA ALA A 15 6.25 20.28 0.19
C ALA A 15 6.68 20.03 1.64
N ASN A 16 6.14 20.80 2.59
CA ASN A 16 6.42 20.67 4.03
C ASN A 16 5.90 19.36 4.66
N ARG A 17 5.07 18.60 3.95
CA ARG A 17 4.59 17.29 4.40
C ARG A 17 5.53 16.14 4.01
N GLY A 18 6.46 16.35 3.10
CA GLY A 18 7.49 15.38 2.73
C GLY A 18 7.04 14.15 1.95
N PHE A 19 5.82 14.12 1.40
CA PHE A 19 5.32 12.98 0.63
C PHE A 19 5.83 12.94 -0.82
N SER A 20 6.29 14.06 -1.33
CA SER A 20 6.76 14.19 -2.72
C SER A 20 8.21 14.64 -2.76
N PHE A 21 8.92 14.19 -3.77
CA PHE A 21 10.28 14.63 -4.10
C PHE A 21 10.33 15.60 -5.28
N SER A 22 9.18 16.00 -5.82
CA SER A 22 9.09 16.98 -6.91
C SER A 22 9.43 18.41 -6.45
N LYS A 23 9.29 18.66 -5.16
CA LYS A 23 9.70 19.90 -4.48
C LYS A 23 10.49 19.52 -3.25
N GLU A 24 11.46 20.35 -2.90
CA GLU A 24 12.23 20.15 -1.67
C GLU A 24 11.34 20.37 -0.44
N GLY A 25 11.41 19.42 0.48
CA GLY A 25 10.69 19.46 1.75
C GLY A 25 11.36 18.54 2.77
N PRO A 26 10.97 18.63 4.05
CA PRO A 26 11.49 17.75 5.08
C PRO A 26 11.15 16.30 4.75
N LEU A 27 12.02 15.36 5.11
CA LEU A 27 11.78 13.93 4.93
C LEU A 27 10.86 13.40 6.06
N ASP A 28 9.58 13.84 6.06
CA ASP A 28 8.61 13.55 7.12
C ASP A 28 7.71 12.36 6.78
N MET A 29 6.82 12.48 5.79
CA MET A 29 5.86 11.47 5.30
C MET A 29 4.80 11.00 6.32
N ARG A 30 4.67 11.59 7.52
CA ARG A 30 3.64 11.20 8.50
C ARG A 30 2.26 11.72 8.12
N MET A 31 1.29 10.86 8.02
CA MET A 31 -0.11 11.26 7.80
C MET A 31 -0.69 11.96 9.02
N SER A 32 -0.48 11.40 10.20
CA SER A 32 -0.98 11.90 11.49
C SER A 32 -0.12 13.02 12.10
N GLN A 33 1.05 13.32 11.53
CA GLN A 33 2.07 14.24 12.08
C GLN A 33 2.59 13.84 13.48
N LYS A 34 2.35 12.60 13.90
CA LYS A 34 2.82 12.04 15.19
C LYS A 34 3.71 10.82 14.93
N GLY A 35 4.58 10.50 15.88
CA GLY A 35 5.49 9.36 15.79
C GLY A 35 6.74 9.64 14.95
N SER A 36 7.46 8.58 14.57
CA SER A 36 8.71 8.64 13.82
C SER A 36 8.49 9.11 12.38
N MET A 37 9.39 9.97 11.90
CA MET A 37 9.40 10.49 10.54
C MET A 37 10.12 9.53 9.57
N ALA A 38 9.97 9.77 8.28
CA ALA A 38 10.75 9.06 7.28
C ALA A 38 12.26 9.28 7.46
N ALA A 39 12.67 10.47 7.91
CA ALA A 39 14.06 10.77 8.25
C ALA A 39 14.60 9.83 9.34
N ASP A 40 13.82 9.54 10.38
CA ASP A 40 14.23 8.62 11.44
C ASP A 40 14.43 7.20 10.89
N LEU A 41 13.50 6.73 10.08
CA LEU A 41 13.60 5.43 9.42
C LEU A 41 14.87 5.34 8.55
N ILE A 42 15.10 6.33 7.69
CA ILE A 42 16.23 6.34 6.75
C ILE A 42 17.57 6.45 7.49
N ASN A 43 17.64 7.27 8.52
CA ASN A 43 18.89 7.54 9.22
C ASN A 43 19.25 6.46 10.26
N PHE A 44 18.28 5.74 10.84
CA PHE A 44 18.57 4.87 11.98
C PHE A 44 18.21 3.39 11.78
N ALA A 45 17.39 3.03 10.80
CA ALA A 45 17.07 1.63 10.57
C ALA A 45 18.29 0.84 10.03
N SER A 46 18.33 -0.47 10.30
CA SER A 46 19.37 -1.35 9.76
C SER A 46 19.32 -1.44 8.22
N GLU A 47 20.44 -1.73 7.56
CA GLU A 47 20.47 -1.96 6.11
C GLU A 47 19.47 -3.04 5.70
N LYS A 48 19.39 -4.11 6.48
CA LYS A 48 18.42 -5.20 6.26
C LYS A 48 16.99 -4.68 6.31
N THR A 49 16.62 -3.93 7.35
CA THR A 49 15.27 -3.37 7.51
C THR A 49 14.92 -2.46 6.35
N LEU A 50 15.83 -1.56 5.95
CA LEU A 50 15.64 -0.68 4.78
C LEU A 50 15.44 -1.49 3.50
N SER A 51 16.28 -2.50 3.27
CA SER A 51 16.16 -3.36 2.09
C SER A 51 14.82 -4.11 2.06
N ASP A 52 14.40 -4.65 3.20
CA ASP A 52 13.14 -5.39 3.31
C ASP A 52 11.93 -4.48 3.09
N ILE A 53 11.91 -3.28 3.68
CA ILE A 53 10.87 -2.27 3.44
C ILE A 53 10.78 -1.93 1.95
N LEU A 54 11.88 -1.58 1.32
CA LEU A 54 11.92 -1.22 -0.10
C LEU A 54 11.43 -2.37 -0.98
N TYR A 55 11.79 -3.61 -0.66
CA TYR A 55 11.41 -4.79 -1.41
C TYR A 55 9.94 -5.17 -1.22
N PHE A 56 9.52 -5.35 0.03
CA PHE A 56 8.19 -5.87 0.34
C PHE A 56 7.08 -4.82 0.22
N PHE A 57 7.36 -3.55 0.52
CA PHE A 57 6.34 -2.49 0.47
C PHE A 57 6.36 -1.70 -0.84
N GLY A 58 7.51 -1.63 -1.52
CA GLY A 58 7.66 -0.90 -2.77
C GLY A 58 7.78 -1.77 -4.02
N GLU A 59 7.88 -3.09 -3.87
CA GLU A 59 8.22 -4.01 -4.97
C GLU A 59 9.50 -3.55 -5.71
N GLU A 60 10.48 -2.95 -4.96
CA GLU A 60 11.71 -2.40 -5.52
C GLU A 60 12.77 -3.49 -5.63
N ARG A 61 13.09 -3.88 -6.86
CA ARG A 61 14.05 -4.96 -7.13
C ARG A 61 15.49 -4.62 -6.75
N ALA A 62 15.84 -3.33 -6.79
CA ALA A 62 17.18 -2.85 -6.41
C ALA A 62 17.30 -2.51 -4.92
N SER A 63 16.35 -2.97 -4.09
CA SER A 63 16.21 -2.64 -2.66
C SER A 63 17.53 -2.74 -1.89
N ARG A 64 18.30 -3.83 -2.06
CA ARG A 64 19.59 -4.03 -1.39
C ARG A 64 20.64 -2.99 -1.79
N ARG A 65 20.69 -2.63 -3.08
CA ARG A 65 21.62 -1.62 -3.57
C ARG A 65 21.28 -0.23 -3.03
N ILE A 66 20.00 0.10 -3.00
CA ILE A 66 19.52 1.39 -2.45
C ILE A 66 19.77 1.43 -0.95
N ALA A 67 19.43 0.38 -0.19
CA ALA A 67 19.66 0.32 1.25
C ALA A 67 21.16 0.49 1.58
N LYS A 68 22.05 -0.22 0.89
CA LYS A 68 23.50 -0.09 1.04
C LYS A 68 23.98 1.35 0.76
N ALA A 69 23.47 1.97 -0.30
CA ALA A 69 23.83 3.36 -0.63
C ALA A 69 23.34 4.37 0.42
N ILE A 70 22.12 4.16 0.97
CA ILE A 70 21.58 4.98 2.06
C ILE A 70 22.49 4.87 3.29
N VAL A 71 22.83 3.65 3.71
CA VAL A 71 23.70 3.44 4.89
C VAL A 71 25.06 4.09 4.70
N ALA A 72 25.72 3.86 3.57
CA ALA A 72 27.03 4.47 3.27
C ALA A 72 27.00 6.00 3.23
N ARG A 73 25.89 6.59 2.75
CA ARG A 73 25.77 8.05 2.66
C ARG A 73 25.49 8.68 4.02
N ARG A 74 24.59 8.10 4.84
CA ARG A 74 24.23 8.64 6.16
C ARG A 74 25.38 8.63 7.18
N GLU A 75 26.38 7.76 7.00
CA GLU A 75 27.61 7.77 7.81
C GLU A 75 28.41 9.07 7.65
N LYS A 76 28.23 9.77 6.52
CA LYS A 76 28.89 11.07 6.25
C LYS A 76 28.00 12.23 6.65
N GLU A 77 26.72 12.14 6.37
CA GLU A 77 25.74 13.19 6.61
C GLU A 77 24.34 12.60 6.63
N LEU A 78 23.50 12.98 7.58
CA LEU A 78 22.14 12.50 7.71
C LEU A 78 21.21 13.05 6.60
N PHE A 79 20.22 12.27 6.23
CA PHE A 79 19.18 12.73 5.30
C PHE A 79 18.20 13.64 6.02
N VAL A 80 17.93 14.80 5.44
CA VAL A 80 17.00 15.80 5.98
C VAL A 80 15.86 16.10 5.02
N THR A 81 16.12 16.10 3.70
CA THR A 81 15.15 16.50 2.69
C THR A 81 14.75 15.35 1.77
N THR A 82 13.56 15.48 1.18
CA THR A 82 13.04 14.53 0.19
C THR A 82 13.90 14.50 -1.07
N THR A 83 14.38 15.66 -1.51
CA THR A 83 15.21 15.77 -2.72
C THR A 83 16.59 15.13 -2.54
N ASP A 84 17.16 15.20 -1.34
CA ASP A 84 18.43 14.56 -1.02
C ASP A 84 18.34 13.03 -1.15
N LEU A 85 17.31 12.43 -0.57
CA LEU A 85 17.05 11.00 -0.71
C LEU A 85 16.76 10.60 -2.18
N ALA A 86 15.96 11.39 -2.89
CA ALA A 86 15.63 11.10 -4.28
C ALA A 86 16.86 11.13 -5.18
N LYS A 87 17.74 12.13 -5.01
CA LYS A 87 19.01 12.22 -5.74
C LYS A 87 19.91 11.00 -5.51
N LEU A 88 20.03 10.54 -4.25
CA LEU A 88 20.77 9.31 -3.97
C LEU A 88 20.19 8.12 -4.74
N ILE A 89 18.87 7.92 -4.69
CA ILE A 89 18.21 6.81 -5.39
C ILE A 89 18.45 6.85 -6.90
N GLU A 90 18.44 8.05 -7.49
CA GLU A 90 18.77 8.25 -8.91
C GLU A 90 20.20 7.85 -9.28
N THR A 91 21.17 7.98 -8.37
CA THR A 91 22.54 7.51 -8.63
C THR A 91 22.65 5.99 -8.65
N VAL A 92 21.77 5.30 -7.94
CA VAL A 92 21.76 3.83 -7.82
C VAL A 92 20.96 3.16 -8.95
N LEU A 93 19.89 3.82 -9.39
CA LEU A 93 18.96 3.28 -10.39
C LEU A 93 19.24 3.88 -11.79
N PRO A 94 18.97 3.10 -12.86
CA PRO A 94 19.04 3.65 -14.21
C PRO A 94 17.97 4.75 -14.39
N ARG A 95 18.26 5.71 -15.24
CA ARG A 95 17.30 6.76 -15.62
C ARG A 95 16.04 6.14 -16.21
N SER A 96 14.87 6.66 -15.80
CA SER A 96 13.60 6.25 -16.39
C SER A 96 13.51 6.69 -17.86
N LYS A 97 12.93 5.82 -18.68
CA LYS A 97 12.58 6.19 -20.06
C LYS A 97 11.40 7.19 -20.04
N PRO A 98 11.25 8.01 -21.09
CA PRO A 98 10.08 8.89 -21.22
C PRO A 98 8.77 8.10 -21.03
N GLY A 99 7.85 8.64 -20.26
CA GLY A 99 6.55 8.01 -19.93
C GLY A 99 6.60 6.98 -18.78
N GLN A 100 7.75 6.66 -18.22
CA GLN A 100 7.88 5.84 -17.03
C GLN A 100 7.86 6.68 -15.75
N SER A 101 7.47 6.03 -14.64
CA SER A 101 7.54 6.65 -13.32
C SER A 101 8.99 6.96 -12.93
N HIS A 102 9.17 8.02 -12.16
CA HIS A 102 10.48 8.41 -11.63
C HIS A 102 11.13 7.26 -10.82
N PRO A 103 12.46 7.07 -10.87
CA PRO A 103 13.14 5.96 -10.18
C PRO A 103 12.84 5.90 -8.69
N ALA A 104 12.76 7.04 -8.01
CA ALA A 104 12.50 7.10 -6.57
C ALA A 104 11.04 6.77 -6.17
N THR A 105 10.10 6.68 -7.12
CA THR A 105 8.65 6.53 -6.82
C THR A 105 8.37 5.33 -5.92
N ARG A 106 8.92 4.16 -6.24
CA ARG A 106 8.69 2.93 -5.46
C ARG A 106 9.30 3.00 -4.07
N SER A 107 10.50 3.57 -3.97
CA SER A 107 11.17 3.75 -2.69
C SER A 107 10.43 4.72 -1.78
N PHE A 108 9.94 5.84 -2.30
CA PHE A 108 9.11 6.79 -1.55
C PHE A 108 7.79 6.17 -1.11
N GLN A 109 7.13 5.40 -1.98
CA GLN A 109 5.94 4.63 -1.63
C GLN A 109 6.24 3.65 -0.48
N ALA A 110 7.31 2.89 -0.55
CA ALA A 110 7.70 1.92 0.47
C ALA A 110 7.94 2.57 1.84
N ILE A 111 8.69 3.68 1.86
CA ILE A 111 8.99 4.43 3.07
C ILE A 111 7.71 5.01 3.67
N ARG A 112 6.83 5.59 2.87
CA ARG A 112 5.54 6.13 3.29
C ARG A 112 4.68 5.05 3.96
N ILE A 113 4.57 3.89 3.33
CA ILE A 113 3.81 2.76 3.85
C ILE A 113 4.37 2.29 5.19
N ALA A 114 5.70 2.23 5.34
CA ALA A 114 6.35 1.85 6.59
C ALA A 114 6.08 2.88 7.71
N VAL A 115 6.30 4.16 7.44
CA VAL A 115 6.10 5.25 8.41
C VAL A 115 4.67 5.29 8.94
N ASN A 116 3.69 5.06 8.06
CA ASN A 116 2.27 5.16 8.40
C ASN A 116 1.61 3.81 8.72
N LYS A 117 2.36 2.70 8.67
CA LYS A 117 1.84 1.33 8.90
C LYS A 117 0.62 1.01 8.03
N GLU A 118 0.60 1.52 6.78
CA GLU A 118 -0.60 1.55 5.94
C GLU A 118 -1.23 0.17 5.72
N TYR A 119 -0.42 -0.89 5.61
CA TYR A 119 -0.95 -2.24 5.40
C TYR A 119 -1.61 -2.82 6.65
N LYS A 120 -1.06 -2.50 7.83
CA LYS A 120 -1.68 -2.90 9.10
C LYS A 120 -2.98 -2.16 9.32
N GLU A 121 -3.01 -0.85 9.09
CA GLU A 121 -4.21 -0.03 9.19
C GLU A 121 -5.29 -0.49 8.19
N LEU A 122 -4.91 -0.84 6.95
CA LEU A 122 -5.82 -1.42 5.98
C LEU A 122 -6.40 -2.76 6.47
N PHE A 123 -5.54 -3.65 6.98
CA PHE A 123 -5.94 -4.93 7.52
C PHE A 123 -6.96 -4.75 8.66
N ASP A 124 -6.62 -3.99 9.68
CA ASP A 124 -7.49 -3.73 10.83
C ASP A 124 -8.80 -3.03 10.42
N GLY A 125 -8.71 -2.11 9.46
CA GLY A 125 -9.85 -1.41 8.89
C GLY A 125 -10.84 -2.33 8.18
N LEU A 126 -10.35 -3.30 7.41
CA LEU A 126 -11.21 -4.26 6.70
C LEU A 126 -12.06 -5.10 7.66
N PHE A 127 -11.46 -5.60 8.75
CA PHE A 127 -12.19 -6.37 9.77
C PHE A 127 -13.13 -5.48 10.59
N SER A 128 -12.74 -4.23 10.85
CA SER A 128 -13.61 -3.27 11.52
C SER A 128 -14.83 -2.93 10.65
N ALA A 129 -14.63 -2.74 9.35
CA ALA A 129 -15.71 -2.50 8.40
C ALA A 129 -16.70 -3.69 8.33
N GLU A 130 -16.18 -4.92 8.34
CA GLU A 130 -17.02 -6.13 8.38
C GLU A 130 -17.93 -6.17 9.61
N LYS A 131 -17.42 -5.75 10.77
CA LYS A 131 -18.17 -5.76 12.04
C LYS A 131 -19.27 -4.70 12.09
N VAL A 132 -19.02 -3.50 11.52
CA VAL A 132 -19.97 -2.38 11.62
C VAL A 132 -20.99 -2.32 10.48
N LEU A 133 -20.73 -3.01 9.36
CA LEU A 133 -21.65 -3.06 8.24
C LEU A 133 -22.87 -3.90 8.55
N SER A 134 -24.06 -3.29 8.44
CA SER A 134 -25.32 -4.00 8.48
C SER A 134 -25.50 -4.90 7.26
N SER A 135 -26.35 -5.94 7.37
CA SER A 135 -26.76 -6.77 6.24
C SER A 135 -27.29 -5.89 5.09
N GLY A 136 -26.85 -6.18 3.88
CA GLY A 136 -27.17 -5.40 2.69
C GLY A 136 -26.28 -4.17 2.48
N GLY A 137 -25.46 -3.78 3.46
CA GLY A 137 -24.51 -2.67 3.36
C GLY A 137 -23.38 -2.96 2.37
N TYR A 138 -22.79 -1.89 1.81
CA TYR A 138 -21.71 -2.00 0.83
C TYR A 138 -20.35 -1.63 1.45
N LEU A 139 -19.35 -2.46 1.15
CA LEU A 139 -17.94 -2.17 1.36
C LEU A 139 -17.34 -1.77 0.00
N VAL A 140 -16.92 -0.52 -0.10
CA VAL A 140 -16.36 0.08 -1.31
C VAL A 140 -14.91 0.44 -1.05
N LEU A 141 -14.00 -0.04 -1.90
CA LEU A 141 -12.56 0.11 -1.70
C LEU A 141 -11.91 0.61 -2.98
N VAL A 142 -11.19 1.74 -2.87
CA VAL A 142 -10.35 2.30 -3.94
C VAL A 142 -8.90 2.13 -3.53
N THR A 143 -8.12 1.45 -4.36
CA THR A 143 -6.69 1.17 -4.14
C THR A 143 -5.87 1.80 -5.26
N PHE A 144 -4.63 2.20 -4.99
CA PHE A 144 -3.77 2.90 -5.96
C PHE A 144 -2.52 2.12 -6.34
N HIS A 145 -2.21 1.02 -5.66
CA HIS A 145 -1.08 0.15 -6.03
C HIS A 145 -1.38 -1.34 -5.87
N SER A 146 -0.44 -2.16 -6.37
CA SER A 146 -0.60 -3.62 -6.52
C SER A 146 -0.83 -4.35 -5.20
N ILE A 147 -0.14 -3.96 -4.14
CA ILE A 147 -0.17 -4.66 -2.86
C ILE A 147 -1.49 -4.37 -2.13
N GLU A 148 -1.93 -3.10 -2.07
CA GLU A 148 -3.27 -2.76 -1.53
C GLU A 148 -4.36 -3.57 -2.23
N ASP A 149 -4.37 -3.56 -3.57
CA ASP A 149 -5.35 -4.30 -4.37
C ASP A 149 -5.31 -5.82 -4.08
N ARG A 150 -4.10 -6.35 -3.81
CA ARG A 150 -3.91 -7.76 -3.46
C ARG A 150 -4.51 -8.10 -2.10
N ILE A 151 -4.27 -7.27 -1.08
CA ILE A 151 -4.82 -7.41 0.27
C ILE A 151 -6.35 -7.37 0.22
N VAL A 152 -6.91 -6.33 -0.39
CA VAL A 152 -8.36 -6.15 -0.57
C VAL A 152 -8.99 -7.33 -1.33
N LYS A 153 -8.36 -7.75 -2.43
CA LYS A 153 -8.83 -8.89 -3.23
C LYS A 153 -8.86 -10.17 -2.38
N ARG A 154 -7.81 -10.44 -1.60
CA ARG A 154 -7.74 -11.64 -0.75
C ARG A 154 -8.77 -11.60 0.37
N PHE A 155 -8.94 -10.46 1.03
CA PHE A 155 -9.99 -10.28 2.03
C PHE A 155 -11.38 -10.60 1.44
N ILE A 156 -11.74 -9.99 0.30
CA ILE A 156 -13.01 -10.26 -0.37
C ILE A 156 -13.11 -11.73 -0.78
N GLN A 157 -12.03 -12.37 -1.24
CA GLN A 157 -12.02 -13.79 -1.59
C GLN A 157 -12.27 -14.67 -0.37
N ALA A 158 -11.60 -14.42 0.74
CA ALA A 158 -11.79 -15.14 1.99
C ALA A 158 -13.25 -15.04 2.47
N ARG A 159 -13.79 -13.83 2.48
CA ARG A 159 -15.14 -13.53 2.98
C ARG A 159 -16.28 -13.91 2.01
N THR A 160 -15.93 -14.33 0.80
CA THR A 160 -16.90 -14.88 -0.17
C THR A 160 -16.77 -16.40 -0.36
N GLY A 161 -16.10 -17.10 0.57
CA GLY A 161 -15.92 -18.56 0.52
C GLY A 161 -14.99 -19.08 -0.59
N LYS A 162 -14.18 -18.22 -1.21
CA LYS A 162 -13.36 -18.57 -2.38
C LYS A 162 -11.85 -18.61 -2.15
N LEU A 163 -11.38 -18.46 -0.91
CA LEU A 163 -9.94 -18.46 -0.64
C LEU A 163 -9.33 -19.87 -0.74
N HIS A 164 -10.10 -20.89 -0.40
CA HIS A 164 -9.66 -22.28 -0.34
C HIS A 164 -10.17 -23.17 -1.50
N SER A 165 -10.66 -22.59 -2.57
CA SER A 165 -11.04 -23.34 -3.78
C SER A 165 -9.78 -23.83 -4.50
N THR A 166 -9.23 -24.94 -4.04
CA THR A 166 -7.90 -25.45 -4.39
C THR A 166 -7.84 -26.32 -5.63
N SER A 167 -8.94 -26.78 -6.20
CA SER A 167 -8.90 -27.58 -7.43
C SER A 167 -10.25 -27.68 -8.12
N ARG A 168 -10.23 -27.74 -9.46
CA ARG A 168 -11.40 -28.14 -10.27
C ARG A 168 -11.88 -29.57 -9.98
N TYR A 169 -11.07 -30.35 -9.29
CA TYR A 169 -11.28 -31.78 -9.04
C TYR A 169 -11.56 -32.13 -7.59
N MET A 170 -11.52 -31.16 -6.67
CA MET A 170 -12.02 -31.38 -5.30
C MET A 170 -13.47 -30.91 -5.24
N PRO A 171 -14.42 -31.78 -4.79
CA PRO A 171 -15.76 -31.33 -4.42
C PRO A 171 -15.59 -30.17 -3.46
N GLY A 172 -16.23 -29.05 -3.76
CA GLY A 172 -16.21 -27.90 -2.86
C GLY A 172 -16.68 -28.38 -1.49
N THR A 173 -15.99 -27.95 -0.44
CA THR A 173 -16.58 -27.98 0.90
C THR A 173 -17.80 -27.08 0.83
N ASP A 174 -18.94 -27.71 0.70
CA ASP A 174 -20.24 -27.08 0.68
C ASP A 174 -20.40 -26.23 1.94
N ASP A 175 -21.06 -25.07 1.80
CA ASP A 175 -21.55 -24.20 2.87
C ASP A 175 -20.51 -23.44 3.72
N ILE A 176 -19.49 -22.83 3.11
CA ILE A 176 -18.84 -21.71 3.78
C ILE A 176 -19.83 -20.53 3.75
N GLU A 177 -20.43 -20.24 4.92
CA GLU A 177 -21.29 -19.08 5.12
C GLU A 177 -20.52 -17.80 4.73
N ALA A 178 -20.83 -17.26 3.55
CA ALA A 178 -20.13 -16.11 3.01
C ALA A 178 -20.60 -14.81 3.70
N GLN A 179 -19.69 -14.09 4.35
CA GLN A 179 -19.97 -12.81 5.00
C GLN A 179 -20.24 -11.68 4.00
N PHE A 180 -19.70 -11.82 2.78
CA PHE A 180 -19.90 -10.88 1.68
C PHE A 180 -20.25 -11.59 0.38
N THR A 181 -20.97 -10.90 -0.50
CA THR A 181 -21.13 -11.23 -1.91
C THR A 181 -20.38 -10.21 -2.77
N LYS A 182 -19.74 -10.66 -3.85
CA LYS A 182 -19.05 -9.77 -4.78
C LYS A 182 -20.06 -8.98 -5.61
N VAL A 183 -19.97 -7.65 -5.59
CA VAL A 183 -20.70 -6.78 -6.52
C VAL A 183 -19.86 -6.61 -7.79
N THR A 184 -18.57 -6.31 -7.65
CA THR A 184 -17.64 -6.25 -8.78
C THR A 184 -16.94 -7.59 -8.98
N ARG A 185 -17.10 -8.23 -10.14
CA ARG A 185 -16.40 -9.49 -10.47
C ARG A 185 -14.90 -9.27 -10.63
N LYS A 186 -14.52 -8.16 -11.28
CA LYS A 186 -13.13 -7.69 -11.45
C LYS A 186 -13.03 -6.29 -10.87
N ALA A 187 -11.81 -5.82 -10.59
CA ALA A 187 -11.62 -4.42 -10.24
C ALA A 187 -12.05 -3.52 -11.40
N VAL A 188 -12.81 -2.47 -11.08
CA VAL A 188 -13.15 -1.41 -12.03
C VAL A 188 -11.97 -0.45 -12.08
N LYS A 189 -11.55 -0.06 -13.27
CA LYS A 189 -10.46 0.87 -13.52
C LYS A 189 -11.03 2.20 -14.03
N PRO A 190 -10.31 3.31 -13.88
CA PRO A 190 -10.74 4.59 -14.44
C PRO A 190 -10.80 4.52 -15.97
N SER A 191 -11.68 5.34 -16.57
CA SER A 191 -11.75 5.52 -18.01
C SER A 191 -10.55 6.33 -18.53
N ILE A 192 -10.34 6.33 -19.84
CA ILE A 192 -9.31 7.17 -20.47
C ILE A 192 -9.62 8.65 -20.23
N ASP A 193 -10.88 9.03 -20.29
CA ASP A 193 -11.32 10.42 -20.06
C ASP A 193 -11.03 10.86 -18.62
N GLU A 194 -11.34 9.99 -17.64
CA GLU A 194 -11.01 10.26 -16.23
C GLU A 194 -9.50 10.42 -16.04
N ILE A 195 -8.69 9.56 -16.63
CA ILE A 195 -7.21 9.66 -16.54
C ILE A 195 -6.70 10.96 -17.19
N SER A 196 -7.33 11.41 -18.28
CA SER A 196 -6.94 12.65 -18.95
C SER A 196 -7.21 13.89 -18.08
N ILE A 197 -8.32 13.89 -17.35
CA ILE A 197 -8.71 14.98 -16.44
C ILE A 197 -7.92 14.88 -15.12
N ASN A 198 -7.77 13.66 -14.59
CA ASN A 198 -7.06 13.39 -13.35
C ASN A 198 -6.00 12.29 -13.54
N PRO A 199 -4.77 12.64 -13.95
CA PRO A 199 -3.68 11.66 -14.14
C PRO A 199 -3.34 10.84 -12.89
N ARG A 200 -3.68 11.32 -11.68
CA ARG A 200 -3.47 10.61 -10.42
C ARG A 200 -4.39 9.39 -10.28
N SER A 201 -5.53 9.36 -10.99
CA SER A 201 -6.45 8.22 -11.01
C SER A 201 -5.92 7.01 -11.79
N ARG A 202 -4.87 7.16 -12.60
CA ARG A 202 -4.35 6.12 -13.54
C ARG A 202 -4.19 4.74 -12.92
N SER A 203 -3.78 4.67 -11.66
CA SER A 203 -3.53 3.41 -10.95
C SER A 203 -4.71 2.96 -10.08
N ALA A 204 -5.79 3.74 -10.02
CA ALA A 204 -6.94 3.45 -9.18
C ALA A 204 -7.62 2.14 -9.60
N LYS A 205 -8.07 1.40 -8.60
CA LYS A 205 -8.88 0.18 -8.77
C LYS A 205 -9.98 0.16 -7.73
N LEU A 206 -11.21 0.15 -8.19
CA LEU A 206 -12.39 0.05 -7.36
C LEU A 206 -12.85 -1.40 -7.21
N ARG A 207 -13.10 -1.82 -5.98
CA ARG A 207 -13.77 -3.09 -5.66
C ARG A 207 -14.95 -2.86 -4.73
N ILE A 208 -16.03 -3.60 -4.96
CA ILE A 208 -17.25 -3.51 -4.16
C ILE A 208 -17.69 -4.90 -3.73
N ALA A 209 -18.01 -5.03 -2.44
CA ALA A 209 -18.64 -6.21 -1.88
C ALA A 209 -19.87 -5.79 -1.06
N LYS A 210 -20.91 -6.65 -1.02
CA LYS A 210 -22.14 -6.41 -0.28
C LYS A 210 -22.19 -7.36 0.92
N ARG A 211 -22.45 -6.81 2.09
CA ARG A 211 -22.58 -7.57 3.35
C ARG A 211 -23.81 -8.49 3.31
N THR A 212 -23.64 -9.73 3.74
CA THR A 212 -24.74 -10.70 3.93
C THR A 212 -25.32 -10.57 5.34
N ASN A 213 -26.26 -11.45 5.69
CA ASN A 213 -26.80 -11.59 7.04
C ASN A 213 -25.95 -12.48 7.96
N ILE A 214 -24.88 -13.09 7.42
CA ILE A 214 -24.00 -13.97 8.18
C ILE A 214 -23.15 -13.15 9.16
N LYS A 215 -22.94 -13.67 10.37
CA LYS A 215 -22.09 -13.01 11.38
C LYS A 215 -20.67 -12.75 10.85
N PRO A 216 -19.96 -11.74 11.37
CA PRO A 216 -18.55 -11.54 11.04
C PRO A 216 -17.75 -12.82 11.25
N GLY A 217 -16.86 -13.13 10.31
CA GLY A 217 -16.02 -14.31 10.40
C GLY A 217 -14.92 -14.15 11.47
N GLN A 218 -14.22 -15.26 11.74
CA GLN A 218 -13.01 -15.19 12.56
C GLN A 218 -11.97 -14.26 11.92
N SER A 219 -11.15 -13.62 12.73
CA SER A 219 -10.03 -12.84 12.24
C SER A 219 -9.08 -13.76 11.47
N LEU A 220 -8.64 -13.31 10.30
CA LEU A 220 -7.59 -13.96 9.54
C LEU A 220 -6.24 -13.40 10.00
N ASP A 221 -5.17 -14.16 9.75
CA ASP A 221 -3.83 -13.67 9.99
C ASP A 221 -3.33 -12.79 8.82
N LEU A 222 -2.34 -11.95 9.09
CA LEU A 222 -1.70 -11.11 8.08
C LEU A 222 -1.16 -11.95 6.92
N GLU A 223 -0.62 -13.12 7.20
CA GLU A 223 -0.09 -14.05 6.20
C GLU A 223 -1.19 -14.61 5.28
N GLU A 224 -2.37 -14.92 5.81
CA GLU A 224 -3.50 -15.43 5.03
C GLU A 224 -3.97 -14.40 3.99
N LEU A 225 -3.93 -13.11 4.32
CA LEU A 225 -4.19 -12.03 3.37
C LEU A 225 -2.95 -11.64 2.55
N ASN A 226 -1.80 -12.30 2.80
CA ASN A 226 -0.53 -12.00 2.15
C ASN A 226 -0.11 -10.53 2.35
N VAL A 227 -0.35 -10.02 3.55
CA VAL A 227 0.10 -8.69 3.97
C VAL A 227 1.60 -8.76 4.23
N PRO A 228 2.41 -7.94 3.57
CA PRO A 228 3.84 -7.89 3.86
C PRO A 228 4.09 -7.42 5.29
N ILE A 229 5.01 -8.10 5.98
CA ILE A 229 5.45 -7.74 7.34
C ILE A 229 6.95 -7.51 7.31
N VAL A 230 7.38 -6.38 7.82
CA VAL A 230 8.79 -6.06 8.04
C VAL A 230 8.94 -5.60 9.49
N GLY A 231 9.72 -6.30 10.28
CA GLY A 231 9.88 -6.23 11.72
C GLY A 231 9.59 -4.86 12.36
N GLY A 232 8.42 -4.73 13.02
CA GLY A 232 7.97 -3.50 13.69
C GLY A 232 7.22 -2.49 12.82
N TYR A 233 7.10 -2.73 11.49
CA TYR A 233 6.46 -1.84 10.50
C TYR A 233 5.27 -2.50 9.82
#